data_eabd4d37af6a063e32697a912097c756
#
_entry.id   eabd4d37af6a063e32697a912097c756
#
_cell.length_a   1.000
_cell.length_b   1.000
_cell.length_c   1.000
_cell.angle_alpha   90.00
_cell.angle_beta   90.00
_cell.angle_gamma   90.00
#
_symmetry.space_group_name_H-M   'P 1'
#
loop_
_entity.id
_entity.type
_entity.pdbx_description
1 polymer ?
#
loop_
_entity_poly.entity_id
_entity_poly.type
_entity_poly.pdbx_seq_one_letter_code
_entity_poly.pdbx_strand_id
1 'polypeptide(L)'
;TESGSAFVIKNTTDYQDNHADGSASVGLWAARTAGAWGNNLRIDSCPSATAYEQLNKTTVNDASMAVGDTVVTVTSGVGITAGDIVNFGDQYEYRVISVATNDLTIVRKDEPQYFGASDSSGLHAVPTNGGQVRRRWRHYDLFDKAPGTSPFAQANGGVNDELHIAVIDEDGGISGIKGSVLETFGAVSKASDAKTSQGGNNYYPDVIYNQSSYIYWMDHNSGGSNWGTAVSGTTYTDVTSVSEVSMQAGNDGTAATVGQKLTAYNKFADSETVDVGLIMAADGDATHIDNLITIAENRKDAVVFASPERSDVVNIADAETQKNNVVGFFNGIRSSSYVVFDSGYKYQYDRYSDIYRYVPLNGDIAGLAART
;
A
#
# COMPACT_ATOMS: atom_id res chain seq x y z
N THR A 1 2.50 -4.91 -6.40
CA THR A 1 3.02 -4.10 -7.52
C THR A 1 1.91 -3.78 -8.53
N GLU A 2 2.17 -2.83 -9.43
CA GLU A 2 1.28 -2.47 -10.53
C GLU A 2 1.11 -3.60 -11.56
N SER A 3 2.18 -4.29 -11.89
CA SER A 3 2.19 -5.30 -12.98
C SER A 3 1.45 -6.59 -12.66
N GLY A 4 1.02 -6.80 -11.41
CA GLY A 4 0.42 -8.05 -10.97
C GLY A 4 1.39 -9.24 -10.90
N SER A 5 2.69 -9.01 -11.05
CA SER A 5 3.73 -10.03 -10.88
C SER A 5 4.10 -10.21 -9.41
N ALA A 6 4.42 -11.43 -9.02
CA ALA A 6 4.98 -11.69 -7.69
C ALA A 6 6.35 -11.02 -7.58
N PHE A 7 6.44 -10.00 -6.74
CA PHE A 7 7.65 -9.22 -6.51
C PHE A 7 7.72 -8.80 -5.04
N VAL A 8 8.86 -8.98 -4.40
CA VAL A 8 9.04 -8.72 -2.98
C VAL A 8 10.24 -7.83 -2.74
N ILE A 9 9.99 -6.69 -2.14
CA ILE A 9 11.03 -5.86 -1.50
C ILE A 9 11.03 -6.25 -0.02
N LYS A 10 12.14 -6.83 0.45
CA LYS A 10 12.22 -7.41 1.81
C LYS A 10 12.26 -6.35 2.90
N ASN A 11 12.93 -5.24 2.63
CA ASN A 11 13.10 -4.11 3.54
C ASN A 11 13.68 -2.91 2.78
N THR A 12 13.88 -1.80 3.48
CA THR A 12 14.44 -0.56 2.92
C THR A 12 15.85 -0.72 2.35
N THR A 13 16.70 -1.57 2.96
CA THR A 13 18.04 -1.85 2.45
C THR A 13 17.97 -2.60 1.12
N ASP A 14 17.13 -3.63 1.03
CA ASP A 14 16.90 -4.38 -0.20
C ASP A 14 16.39 -3.46 -1.34
N TYR A 15 15.52 -2.50 -1.02
CA TYR A 15 15.09 -1.48 -1.98
C TYR A 15 16.27 -0.64 -2.48
N GLN A 16 17.09 -0.10 -1.57
CA GLN A 16 18.23 0.75 -1.92
C GLN A 16 19.28 0.01 -2.74
N ASP A 17 19.57 -1.23 -2.37
CA ASP A 17 20.65 -1.99 -3.01
C ASP A 17 20.27 -2.57 -4.38
N ASN A 18 18.95 -2.81 -4.62
CA ASN A 18 18.53 -3.62 -5.76
C ASN A 18 17.43 -2.98 -6.64
N HIS A 19 16.77 -1.90 -6.19
CA HIS A 19 15.55 -1.40 -6.86
C HIS A 19 15.46 0.12 -6.99
N ALA A 20 16.30 0.88 -6.29
CA ALA A 20 16.23 2.35 -6.28
C ALA A 20 16.71 3.01 -7.59
N ASP A 21 17.27 2.25 -8.50
CA ASP A 21 17.71 2.71 -9.82
C ASP A 21 16.59 2.73 -10.89
N GLY A 22 15.39 2.25 -10.55
CA GLY A 22 14.27 2.19 -11.47
C GLY A 22 14.35 1.09 -12.52
N SER A 23 15.13 0.05 -12.27
CA SER A 23 15.33 -1.07 -13.22
C SER A 23 14.29 -2.19 -13.12
N ALA A 24 13.36 -2.11 -12.19
CA ALA A 24 12.36 -3.16 -11.97
C ALA A 24 11.19 -3.05 -12.94
N SER A 25 11.00 -4.05 -13.81
CA SER A 25 9.88 -4.13 -14.75
C SER A 25 8.54 -4.53 -14.09
N VAL A 26 8.20 -3.89 -12.99
CA VAL A 26 6.99 -4.19 -12.20
C VAL A 26 5.96 -3.05 -12.19
N GLY A 27 6.17 -2.04 -13.04
CA GLY A 27 5.39 -0.82 -13.12
C GLY A 27 6.03 0.35 -12.36
N LEU A 28 5.28 1.42 -12.17
CA LEU A 28 5.78 2.68 -11.59
C LEU A 28 5.99 2.59 -10.07
N TRP A 29 5.24 1.74 -9.41
CA TRP A 29 5.12 1.70 -7.95
C TRP A 29 5.15 0.30 -7.37
N ALA A 30 5.67 0.17 -6.16
CA ALA A 30 5.52 -1.01 -5.31
C ALA A 30 5.03 -0.62 -3.92
N ALA A 31 4.23 -1.47 -3.29
CA ALA A 31 3.83 -1.28 -1.89
C ALA A 31 5.06 -1.43 -0.97
N ARG A 32 5.18 -0.57 0.03
CA ARG A 32 6.29 -0.58 0.99
C ARG A 32 6.24 -1.78 1.93
N THR A 33 5.04 -2.25 2.22
CA THR A 33 4.81 -3.46 3.02
C THR A 33 4.36 -4.59 2.10
N ALA A 34 5.07 -5.71 2.15
CA ALA A 34 4.69 -6.92 1.44
C ALA A 34 3.41 -7.52 2.03
N GLY A 35 2.59 -8.18 1.19
CA GLY A 35 1.36 -8.84 1.63
C GLY A 35 0.12 -8.42 0.84
N ALA A 36 -1.01 -9.05 1.15
CA ALA A 36 -2.31 -8.74 0.54
C ALA A 36 -2.79 -7.31 0.87
N TRP A 37 -2.30 -6.74 1.97
CA TRP A 37 -2.58 -5.39 2.41
C TRP A 37 -2.31 -4.35 1.30
N GLY A 38 -1.22 -4.53 0.54
CA GLY A 38 -0.85 -3.63 -0.56
C GLY A 38 -1.86 -3.56 -1.69
N ASN A 39 -2.76 -4.54 -1.85
CA ASN A 39 -3.80 -4.53 -2.88
C ASN A 39 -4.86 -3.44 -2.65
N ASN A 40 -4.94 -2.87 -1.44
CA ASN A 40 -5.85 -1.76 -1.15
C ASN A 40 -5.32 -0.40 -1.64
N LEU A 41 -4.08 -0.34 -2.12
CA LEU A 41 -3.46 0.91 -2.54
C LEU A 41 -3.74 1.20 -4.02
N ARG A 42 -4.13 2.44 -4.31
CA ARG A 42 -4.08 3.03 -5.65
C ARG A 42 -3.23 4.28 -5.62
N ILE A 43 -2.40 4.45 -6.64
CA ILE A 43 -1.56 5.62 -6.81
C ILE A 43 -2.03 6.39 -8.03
N ASP A 44 -2.48 7.61 -7.79
CA ASP A 44 -2.94 8.52 -8.83
C ASP A 44 -1.89 9.62 -9.01
N SER A 45 -1.31 9.74 -10.21
CA SER A 45 -0.32 10.77 -10.52
C SER A 45 -0.77 11.68 -11.65
N CYS A 46 -0.60 12.98 -11.43
CA CYS A 46 -0.90 14.04 -12.39
C CYS A 46 0.42 14.65 -12.90
N PRO A 47 0.89 14.29 -14.09
CA PRO A 47 2.22 14.61 -14.57
C PRO A 47 2.36 16.00 -15.21
N SER A 48 1.27 16.74 -15.42
CA SER A 48 1.32 18.02 -16.11
C SER A 48 0.09 18.88 -15.87
N ALA A 49 0.19 20.17 -16.22
CA ALA A 49 -0.95 21.08 -16.18
C ALA A 49 -2.11 20.61 -17.09
N THR A 50 -1.79 20.05 -18.26
CA THR A 50 -2.79 19.52 -19.19
C THR A 50 -3.50 18.28 -18.63
N ALA A 51 -2.78 17.42 -17.91
CA ALA A 51 -3.37 16.29 -17.20
C ALA A 51 -4.26 16.73 -16.02
N TYR A 52 -3.90 17.84 -15.37
CA TYR A 52 -4.63 18.41 -14.25
C TYR A 52 -5.94 19.07 -14.69
N GLU A 53 -5.91 19.91 -15.75
CA GLU A 53 -7.04 20.64 -16.25
C GLU A 53 -6.98 20.86 -17.76
N GLN A 54 -8.13 20.69 -18.40
CA GLN A 54 -8.35 21.02 -19.82
C GLN A 54 -9.61 21.87 -19.94
N LEU A 55 -9.45 23.15 -20.24
CA LEU A 55 -10.56 24.10 -20.34
C LEU A 55 -11.54 23.76 -21.48
N ASN A 56 -10.99 23.24 -22.59
CA ASN A 56 -11.74 22.91 -23.80
C ASN A 56 -11.46 21.44 -24.17
N LYS A 57 -11.87 20.53 -23.30
CA LYS A 57 -11.61 19.08 -23.49
C LYS A 57 -12.39 18.51 -24.67
N THR A 58 -13.67 18.88 -24.76
CA THR A 58 -14.62 18.45 -25.80
C THR A 58 -15.78 19.44 -25.84
N THR A 59 -16.81 19.13 -26.60
CA THR A 59 -18.05 19.91 -26.64
C THR A 59 -19.25 19.02 -26.36
N VAL A 60 -20.29 19.61 -25.81
CA VAL A 60 -21.61 18.97 -25.66
C VAL A 60 -22.18 18.63 -27.02
N ASN A 61 -22.68 17.43 -27.22
CA ASN A 61 -23.28 16.96 -28.48
C ASN A 61 -24.64 16.29 -28.20
N ASP A 62 -25.49 17.01 -27.51
CA ASP A 62 -26.85 16.59 -27.19
C ASP A 62 -27.79 17.82 -27.16
N ALA A 63 -28.78 17.82 -27.99
CA ALA A 63 -29.78 18.92 -28.10
C ALA A 63 -31.05 18.64 -27.28
N SER A 64 -31.19 17.47 -26.67
CA SER A 64 -32.42 17.01 -26.01
C SER A 64 -32.34 16.93 -24.48
N MET A 65 -31.25 17.45 -23.89
CA MET A 65 -31.02 17.41 -22.44
C MET A 65 -32.04 18.19 -21.63
N ALA A 66 -32.31 17.69 -20.44
CA ALA A 66 -33.19 18.35 -19.44
C ALA A 66 -32.44 18.47 -18.09
N VAL A 67 -32.91 19.35 -17.22
CA VAL A 67 -32.47 19.41 -15.82
C VAL A 67 -32.80 18.09 -15.14
N GLY A 68 -31.81 17.53 -14.44
CA GLY A 68 -31.90 16.23 -13.80
C GLY A 68 -31.35 15.04 -14.61
N ASP A 69 -31.06 15.25 -15.90
CA ASP A 69 -30.42 14.20 -16.70
C ASP A 69 -29.07 13.78 -16.10
N THR A 70 -28.84 12.49 -16.02
CA THR A 70 -27.61 11.89 -15.46
C THR A 70 -26.62 11.45 -16.55
N VAL A 71 -27.00 11.52 -17.81
CA VAL A 71 -26.15 11.20 -18.97
C VAL A 71 -26.05 12.44 -19.86
N VAL A 72 -24.82 12.78 -20.24
CA VAL A 72 -24.52 13.87 -21.19
C VAL A 72 -23.68 13.31 -22.31
N THR A 73 -24.18 13.40 -23.54
CA THR A 73 -23.41 13.04 -24.75
C THR A 73 -22.50 14.19 -25.15
N VAL A 74 -21.21 13.87 -25.36
CA VAL A 74 -20.19 14.80 -25.82
C VAL A 74 -19.66 14.40 -27.19
N THR A 75 -19.01 15.32 -27.90
CA THR A 75 -18.40 15.03 -29.22
C THR A 75 -17.32 13.96 -29.13
N SER A 76 -16.54 13.93 -28.04
CA SER A 76 -15.55 12.90 -27.78
C SER A 76 -15.36 12.70 -26.27
N GLY A 77 -15.57 11.47 -25.81
CA GLY A 77 -15.27 11.04 -24.44
C GLY A 77 -13.80 10.61 -24.22
N VAL A 78 -12.99 10.59 -25.28
CA VAL A 78 -11.59 10.14 -25.20
C VAL A 78 -10.78 10.99 -24.20
N GLY A 79 -10.14 10.32 -23.23
CA GLY A 79 -9.32 10.96 -22.18
C GLY A 79 -10.14 11.68 -21.11
N ILE A 80 -11.41 11.33 -20.97
CA ILE A 80 -12.24 11.56 -19.77
C ILE A 80 -12.42 10.18 -19.10
N THR A 81 -12.22 10.12 -17.82
CA THR A 81 -12.28 8.87 -17.04
C THR A 81 -13.26 8.99 -15.87
N ALA A 82 -13.69 7.84 -15.36
CA ALA A 82 -14.51 7.82 -14.16
C ALA A 82 -13.77 8.50 -13.00
N GLY A 83 -14.47 9.35 -12.26
CA GLY A 83 -13.90 10.19 -11.20
C GLY A 83 -13.49 11.59 -11.64
N ASP A 84 -13.19 11.85 -12.91
CA ASP A 84 -12.93 13.20 -13.40
C ASP A 84 -14.06 14.17 -13.07
N ILE A 85 -13.69 15.42 -12.88
CA ILE A 85 -14.65 16.51 -12.67
C ILE A 85 -14.84 17.25 -13.99
N VAL A 86 -16.09 17.37 -14.41
CA VAL A 86 -16.45 18.11 -15.65
C VAL A 86 -17.36 19.30 -15.33
N ASN A 87 -17.29 20.33 -16.16
CA ASN A 87 -18.15 21.48 -16.15
C ASN A 87 -18.61 21.78 -17.58
N PHE A 88 -19.87 22.10 -17.74
CA PHE A 88 -20.52 22.31 -19.05
C PHE A 88 -20.74 23.79 -19.40
N GLY A 89 -19.93 24.67 -18.80
CA GLY A 89 -20.01 26.12 -19.05
C GLY A 89 -20.95 26.86 -18.10
N ASP A 90 -21.49 26.19 -17.13
CA ASP A 90 -22.28 26.75 -16.02
C ASP A 90 -21.44 26.92 -14.75
N GLN A 91 -22.11 27.29 -13.63
CA GLN A 91 -21.41 27.43 -12.32
C GLN A 91 -21.25 26.10 -11.57
N TYR A 92 -21.72 24.99 -12.10
CA TYR A 92 -21.79 23.70 -11.43
C TYR A 92 -20.70 22.75 -11.92
N GLU A 93 -20.25 21.89 -11.03
CA GLU A 93 -19.29 20.81 -11.34
C GLU A 93 -19.96 19.46 -11.13
N TYR A 94 -19.57 18.52 -11.99
CA TYR A 94 -20.11 17.16 -12.00
C TYR A 94 -18.96 16.16 -11.96
N ARG A 95 -19.15 15.10 -11.19
CA ARG A 95 -18.21 13.95 -11.19
C ARG A 95 -18.69 12.96 -12.25
N VAL A 96 -17.79 12.52 -13.08
CA VAL A 96 -18.02 11.45 -14.04
C VAL A 96 -18.01 10.11 -13.31
N ILE A 97 -19.08 9.35 -13.44
CA ILE A 97 -19.22 8.00 -12.86
C ILE A 97 -18.74 6.95 -13.84
N SER A 98 -19.09 7.11 -15.11
CA SER A 98 -18.66 6.23 -16.18
C SER A 98 -18.65 6.96 -17.52
N VAL A 99 -17.88 6.44 -18.46
CA VAL A 99 -17.82 6.91 -19.84
C VAL A 99 -18.11 5.74 -20.77
N ALA A 100 -19.18 5.85 -21.57
CA ALA A 100 -19.54 4.87 -22.59
C ALA A 100 -19.40 5.54 -23.98
N THR A 101 -18.24 5.36 -24.61
CA THR A 101 -17.83 6.05 -25.83
C THR A 101 -17.86 7.57 -25.68
N ASN A 102 -19.01 8.20 -25.92
CA ASN A 102 -19.19 9.64 -25.83
C ASN A 102 -20.25 10.04 -24.78
N ASP A 103 -20.84 9.07 -24.09
CA ASP A 103 -21.85 9.32 -23.07
C ASP A 103 -21.17 9.34 -21.70
N LEU A 104 -21.25 10.49 -21.05
CA LEU A 104 -20.75 10.69 -19.70
C LEU A 104 -21.92 10.50 -18.72
N THR A 105 -21.85 9.44 -17.89
CA THR A 105 -22.74 9.35 -16.73
C THR A 105 -22.19 10.21 -15.62
N ILE A 106 -22.99 11.15 -15.10
CA ILE A 106 -22.53 12.16 -14.16
C ILE A 106 -23.38 12.20 -12.90
N VAL A 107 -22.78 12.69 -11.82
CA VAL A 107 -23.46 13.11 -10.58
C VAL A 107 -22.95 14.49 -10.18
N ARG A 108 -23.72 15.24 -9.42
CA ARG A 108 -23.29 16.55 -8.89
C ARG A 108 -22.13 16.38 -7.93
N LYS A 109 -21.10 17.21 -8.06
CA LYS A 109 -19.91 17.15 -7.18
C LYS A 109 -20.23 17.55 -5.74
N ASP A 110 -21.14 18.47 -5.56
CA ASP A 110 -21.55 19.07 -4.29
C ASP A 110 -22.55 18.21 -3.47
N GLU A 111 -23.07 17.14 -4.05
CA GLU A 111 -23.96 16.23 -3.31
C GLU A 111 -23.19 15.10 -2.63
N PRO A 112 -23.39 14.88 -1.33
CA PRO A 112 -22.72 13.80 -0.61
C PRO A 112 -23.17 12.44 -1.14
N GLN A 113 -22.24 11.63 -1.61
CA GLN A 113 -22.47 10.26 -2.09
C GLN A 113 -22.92 9.29 -0.97
N TYR A 114 -23.11 9.79 0.24
CA TYR A 114 -23.27 8.97 1.46
C TYR A 114 -24.67 8.42 1.70
N PHE A 115 -25.67 8.83 0.97
CA PHE A 115 -27.06 8.47 1.33
C PHE A 115 -27.81 7.73 0.25
N GLY A 116 -27.21 6.80 -0.49
CA GLY A 116 -27.99 5.97 -1.41
C GLY A 116 -29.03 6.80 -2.18
N ALA A 117 -28.73 8.08 -2.41
CA ALA A 117 -29.57 8.95 -3.16
C ALA A 117 -29.71 8.31 -4.52
N SER A 118 -30.87 7.79 -4.79
CA SER A 118 -31.31 7.53 -6.15
C SER A 118 -30.82 8.69 -7.01
N ASP A 119 -30.20 8.38 -8.13
CA ASP A 119 -29.59 9.20 -9.15
C ASP A 119 -30.33 10.45 -9.65
N SER A 120 -31.11 11.10 -8.81
CA SER A 120 -31.84 12.36 -9.08
C SER A 120 -30.91 13.58 -9.08
N SER A 121 -29.61 13.40 -8.93
CA SER A 121 -28.60 14.43 -8.84
C SER A 121 -27.89 14.74 -10.18
N GLY A 122 -28.57 14.62 -11.30
CA GLY A 122 -28.09 14.97 -12.63
C GLY A 122 -27.91 16.49 -12.85
N LEU A 123 -27.96 16.93 -14.08
CA LEU A 123 -27.72 18.30 -14.47
C LEU A 123 -28.52 19.32 -13.62
N HIS A 124 -27.84 20.33 -13.10
CA HIS A 124 -28.46 21.49 -12.45
C HIS A 124 -29.09 22.46 -13.45
N ALA A 125 -28.47 22.58 -14.62
CA ALA A 125 -28.92 23.42 -15.73
C ALA A 125 -28.67 22.67 -17.03
N VAL A 126 -29.46 22.98 -18.05
CA VAL A 126 -29.28 22.39 -19.39
C VAL A 126 -28.08 23.01 -20.07
N PRO A 127 -27.03 22.22 -20.37
CA PRO A 127 -25.87 22.72 -21.13
C PRO A 127 -26.26 23.17 -22.56
N THR A 128 -25.54 24.13 -23.07
CA THR A 128 -25.70 24.52 -24.47
C THR A 128 -25.14 23.44 -25.40
N ASN A 129 -25.95 22.96 -26.35
CA ASN A 129 -25.43 22.06 -27.40
C ASN A 129 -24.30 22.75 -28.18
N GLY A 130 -23.17 22.10 -28.38
CA GLY A 130 -21.94 22.69 -28.91
C GLY A 130 -21.10 23.47 -27.88
N GLY A 131 -21.59 23.63 -26.65
CA GLY A 131 -20.87 24.28 -25.55
C GLY A 131 -19.59 23.53 -25.14
N GLN A 132 -18.58 24.27 -24.69
CA GLN A 132 -17.32 23.70 -24.25
C GLN A 132 -17.47 22.91 -22.96
N VAL A 133 -16.75 21.78 -22.87
CA VAL A 133 -16.66 20.95 -21.68
C VAL A 133 -15.26 21.08 -21.10
N ARG A 134 -15.18 21.60 -19.89
CA ARG A 134 -13.95 21.64 -19.08
C ARG A 134 -13.80 20.33 -18.33
N ARG A 135 -12.61 19.79 -18.29
CA ARG A 135 -12.27 18.60 -17.52
C ARG A 135 -11.17 18.92 -16.52
N ARG A 136 -11.31 18.47 -15.26
CA ARG A 136 -10.29 18.49 -14.21
C ARG A 136 -10.03 17.09 -13.69
N TRP A 137 -8.80 16.86 -13.26
CA TRP A 137 -8.41 15.65 -12.56
C TRP A 137 -9.22 15.50 -11.25
N ARG A 138 -9.61 14.29 -10.88
CA ARG A 138 -10.45 14.00 -9.71
C ARG A 138 -9.91 14.54 -8.38
N HIS A 139 -8.58 14.65 -8.26
CA HIS A 139 -7.88 15.12 -7.06
C HIS A 139 -7.35 16.54 -7.18
N TYR A 140 -7.87 17.35 -8.10
CA TYR A 140 -7.39 18.70 -8.33
C TYR A 140 -7.50 19.59 -7.08
N ASP A 141 -8.47 19.34 -6.22
CA ASP A 141 -8.75 20.10 -4.99
C ASP A 141 -7.83 19.72 -3.80
N LEU A 142 -6.99 18.69 -3.95
CA LEU A 142 -5.95 18.35 -2.97
C LEU A 142 -4.67 19.19 -3.13
N PHE A 143 -4.56 19.99 -4.19
CA PHE A 143 -3.35 20.72 -4.53
C PHE A 143 -3.67 22.18 -4.87
N ASP A 144 -2.83 23.11 -4.38
CA ASP A 144 -3.07 24.55 -4.53
C ASP A 144 -3.00 25.06 -5.98
N LYS A 145 -2.28 24.36 -6.85
CA LYS A 145 -2.10 24.72 -8.26
C LYS A 145 -1.89 23.49 -9.15
N ALA A 146 -2.03 23.66 -10.45
CA ALA A 146 -1.61 22.63 -11.42
C ALA A 146 -0.07 22.47 -11.39
N PRO A 147 0.46 21.25 -11.65
CA PRO A 147 1.90 21.05 -11.81
C PRO A 147 2.39 21.75 -13.08
N GLY A 148 3.56 22.34 -13.01
CA GLY A 148 4.12 23.12 -14.12
C GLY A 148 5.64 23.14 -14.11
N THR A 149 6.23 24.34 -14.12
CA THR A 149 7.67 24.54 -14.01
C THR A 149 8.00 25.09 -12.64
N SER A 150 8.84 24.37 -11.89
CA SER A 150 9.29 24.80 -10.57
C SER A 150 10.18 26.04 -10.66
N PRO A 151 10.29 26.86 -9.58
CA PRO A 151 11.23 27.97 -9.56
C PRO A 151 12.67 27.55 -9.77
N PHE A 152 13.05 26.35 -9.29
CA PHE A 152 14.38 25.79 -9.50
C PHE A 152 14.62 25.47 -10.97
N ALA A 153 13.68 24.81 -11.64
CA ALA A 153 13.76 24.50 -13.06
C ALA A 153 13.80 25.79 -13.91
N GLN A 154 12.94 26.75 -13.61
CA GLN A 154 12.91 28.03 -14.31
C GLN A 154 14.25 28.76 -14.24
N ALA A 155 14.90 28.79 -13.05
CA ALA A 155 16.19 29.43 -12.85
C ALA A 155 17.34 28.74 -13.62
N ASN A 156 17.19 27.46 -13.97
CA ASN A 156 18.18 26.64 -14.66
C ASN A 156 17.79 26.35 -16.13
N GLY A 157 16.77 27.03 -16.67
CA GLY A 157 16.33 26.86 -18.06
C GLY A 157 15.56 25.57 -18.33
N GLY A 158 15.11 24.87 -17.29
CA GLY A 158 14.24 23.70 -17.39
C GLY A 158 12.76 24.07 -17.49
N VAL A 159 11.93 23.16 -18.02
CA VAL A 159 10.50 23.38 -18.23
C VAL A 159 9.69 22.12 -17.93
N ASN A 160 8.51 22.27 -17.31
CA ASN A 160 7.51 21.21 -17.05
C ASN A 160 8.00 20.09 -16.13
N ASP A 161 8.79 20.40 -15.14
CA ASP A 161 9.38 19.43 -14.24
C ASP A 161 8.44 18.95 -13.12
N GLU A 162 7.39 19.73 -12.75
CA GLU A 162 6.51 19.37 -11.65
C GLU A 162 5.52 18.25 -11.99
N LEU A 163 5.15 17.45 -10.97
CA LEU A 163 4.02 16.52 -10.97
C LEU A 163 3.37 16.46 -9.59
N HIS A 164 2.15 15.92 -9.51
CA HIS A 164 1.45 15.63 -8.27
C HIS A 164 1.21 14.13 -8.14
N ILE A 165 1.25 13.62 -6.91
CA ILE A 165 1.00 12.20 -6.60
C ILE A 165 0.04 12.16 -5.40
N ALA A 166 -0.98 11.31 -5.49
CA ALA A 166 -1.89 11.00 -4.39
C ALA A 166 -1.90 9.48 -4.17
N VAL A 167 -1.76 9.06 -2.91
CA VAL A 167 -1.86 7.65 -2.49
C VAL A 167 -3.22 7.45 -1.85
N ILE A 168 -3.98 6.51 -2.35
CA ILE A 168 -5.39 6.31 -2.05
C ILE A 168 -5.58 4.92 -1.43
N ASP A 169 -6.41 4.84 -0.40
CA ASP A 169 -6.97 3.58 0.10
C ASP A 169 -8.15 3.19 -0.78
N GLU A 170 -7.90 2.41 -1.83
CA GLU A 170 -8.89 2.15 -2.88
C GLU A 170 -10.12 1.42 -2.35
N ASP A 171 -9.92 0.42 -1.50
CA ASP A 171 -10.98 -0.44 -0.99
C ASP A 171 -11.36 -0.18 0.47
N GLY A 172 -10.67 0.72 1.16
CA GLY A 172 -10.89 1.04 2.57
C GLY A 172 -10.26 0.05 3.54
N GLY A 173 -9.39 -0.85 3.07
CA GLY A 173 -8.74 -1.86 3.91
C GLY A 173 -7.63 -1.33 4.83
N ILE A 174 -7.24 -0.07 4.66
CA ILE A 174 -6.19 0.59 5.44
C ILE A 174 -6.79 1.56 6.45
N SER A 175 -7.60 2.50 5.97
CA SER A 175 -8.20 3.57 6.77
C SER A 175 -9.61 3.23 7.31
N GLY A 176 -10.22 2.17 6.80
CA GLY A 176 -11.64 1.84 7.05
C GLY A 176 -12.61 2.60 6.14
N ILE A 177 -12.15 3.50 5.27
CA ILE A 177 -12.99 4.33 4.39
C ILE A 177 -12.50 4.19 2.95
N LYS A 178 -13.32 3.60 2.10
CA LYS A 178 -13.05 3.43 0.68
C LYS A 178 -12.80 4.77 -0.01
N GLY A 179 -11.69 4.84 -0.77
CA GLY A 179 -11.33 6.01 -1.56
C GLY A 179 -10.70 7.15 -0.75
N SER A 180 -10.37 6.92 0.54
CA SER A 180 -9.71 7.95 1.34
C SER A 180 -8.28 8.20 0.87
N VAL A 181 -7.86 9.47 0.94
CA VAL A 181 -6.51 9.90 0.62
C VAL A 181 -5.61 9.60 1.81
N LEU A 182 -4.55 8.84 1.61
CA LEU A 182 -3.57 8.48 2.63
C LEU A 182 -2.39 9.46 2.65
N GLU A 183 -1.85 9.80 1.48
CA GLU A 183 -0.73 10.72 1.31
C GLU A 183 -0.89 11.55 0.03
N THR A 184 -0.32 12.76 0.06
CA THR A 184 -0.21 13.62 -1.12
C THR A 184 1.19 14.19 -1.24
N PHE A 185 1.72 14.22 -2.48
CA PHE A 185 3.01 14.82 -2.80
C PHE A 185 2.79 15.85 -3.91
N GLY A 186 2.76 17.13 -3.51
CA GLY A 186 2.44 18.24 -4.41
C GLY A 186 3.69 18.90 -4.97
N ALA A 187 3.68 19.22 -6.28
CA ALA A 187 4.75 19.94 -6.96
C ALA A 187 6.15 19.32 -6.75
N VAL A 188 6.22 17.99 -6.68
CA VAL A 188 7.50 17.26 -6.71
C VAL A 188 8.05 17.25 -8.13
N SER A 189 9.37 17.13 -8.29
CA SER A 189 10.04 17.35 -9.58
C SER A 189 10.50 16.05 -10.25
N LYS A 190 10.43 16.01 -11.57
CA LYS A 190 11.00 14.97 -12.44
C LYS A 190 12.52 15.09 -12.57
N ALA A 191 13.08 16.26 -12.22
CA ALA A 191 14.52 16.54 -12.33
C ALA A 191 15.30 15.91 -11.19
N SER A 192 16.35 15.16 -11.51
CA SER A 192 17.16 14.43 -10.52
C SER A 192 17.94 15.34 -9.56
N ASP A 193 18.22 16.58 -9.96
CA ASP A 193 18.93 17.59 -9.20
C ASP A 193 18.03 18.66 -8.56
N ALA A 194 16.70 18.47 -8.66
CA ALA A 194 15.71 19.45 -8.19
C ALA A 194 15.84 19.79 -6.71
N LYS A 195 15.62 21.09 -6.40
CA LYS A 195 15.62 21.59 -5.04
C LYS A 195 14.33 22.36 -4.73
N THR A 196 13.88 22.25 -3.49
CA THR A 196 12.85 23.14 -2.93
C THR A 196 13.41 24.56 -2.74
N SER A 197 12.54 25.52 -2.47
CA SER A 197 12.95 26.90 -2.15
C SER A 197 13.85 26.98 -0.90
N GLN A 198 13.80 25.99 -0.02
CA GLN A 198 14.63 25.87 1.17
C GLN A 198 15.93 25.09 0.92
N GLY A 199 16.19 24.64 -0.32
CA GLY A 199 17.39 23.88 -0.71
C GLY A 199 17.31 22.37 -0.46
N GLY A 200 16.19 21.85 0.04
CA GLY A 200 15.95 20.42 0.21
C GLY A 200 15.79 19.70 -1.14
N ASN A 201 16.01 18.40 -1.17
CA ASN A 201 15.78 17.58 -2.36
C ASN A 201 14.28 17.56 -2.73
N ASN A 202 13.96 17.79 -4.02
CA ASN A 202 12.60 17.76 -4.54
C ASN A 202 12.41 16.74 -5.69
N TYR A 203 13.41 15.90 -5.95
CA TYR A 203 13.29 14.80 -6.92
C TYR A 203 12.27 13.78 -6.43
N TYR A 204 11.23 13.51 -7.22
CA TYR A 204 10.06 12.77 -6.74
C TYR A 204 10.37 11.34 -6.26
N PRO A 205 11.29 10.54 -6.85
CA PRO A 205 11.67 9.24 -6.29
C PRO A 205 12.26 9.35 -4.88
N ASP A 206 13.12 10.35 -4.65
CA ASP A 206 13.75 10.58 -3.35
C ASP A 206 12.75 11.10 -2.31
N VAL A 207 11.81 11.97 -2.75
CA VAL A 207 10.73 12.44 -1.88
C VAL A 207 9.86 11.28 -1.44
N ILE A 208 9.44 10.42 -2.36
CA ILE A 208 8.66 9.20 -2.06
C ILE A 208 9.44 8.27 -1.13
N TYR A 209 10.72 8.02 -1.42
CA TYR A 209 11.55 7.17 -0.57
C TYR A 209 11.62 7.67 0.87
N ASN A 210 11.82 8.98 1.06
CA ASN A 210 12.03 9.57 2.38
C ASN A 210 10.73 9.86 3.15
N GLN A 211 9.61 10.10 2.47
CA GLN A 211 8.40 10.63 3.11
C GLN A 211 7.21 9.66 3.06
N SER A 212 7.11 8.79 2.03
CA SER A 212 5.99 7.87 1.96
C SER A 212 6.10 6.75 3.00
N SER A 213 4.99 6.43 3.64
CA SER A 213 4.83 5.25 4.49
C SER A 213 4.26 4.05 3.74
N TYR A 214 3.77 4.25 2.51
CA TYR A 214 2.95 3.26 1.80
C TYR A 214 3.60 2.71 0.54
N ILE A 215 4.41 3.52 -0.18
CA ILE A 215 4.90 3.15 -1.51
C ILE A 215 6.40 3.37 -1.68
N TYR A 216 6.98 2.60 -2.61
CA TYR A 216 8.27 2.83 -3.25
C TYR A 216 8.05 3.22 -4.71
N TRP A 217 8.90 4.09 -5.20
CA TRP A 217 9.04 4.34 -6.63
C TRP A 217 9.82 3.21 -7.30
N MET A 218 9.39 2.76 -8.50
CA MET A 218 10.02 1.63 -9.19
C MET A 218 10.44 1.99 -10.61
N ASP A 219 9.73 2.91 -11.29
CA ASP A 219 10.09 3.34 -12.65
C ASP A 219 9.47 4.69 -12.99
N HIS A 220 9.95 5.29 -14.06
CA HIS A 220 9.37 6.50 -14.64
C HIS A 220 8.19 6.17 -15.54
N ASN A 221 7.25 7.12 -15.65
CA ASN A 221 6.14 6.99 -16.58
C ASN A 221 6.67 6.91 -18.03
N SER A 222 6.35 5.83 -18.73
CA SER A 222 6.81 5.56 -20.09
C SER A 222 6.33 6.58 -21.14
N GLY A 223 5.27 7.34 -20.86
CA GLY A 223 4.82 8.47 -21.69
C GLY A 223 5.66 9.73 -21.51
N GLY A 224 6.52 9.76 -20.49
CA GLY A 224 7.42 10.87 -20.21
C GLY A 224 8.77 10.71 -20.89
N SER A 225 9.42 11.83 -21.24
CA SER A 225 10.83 11.82 -21.65
C SER A 225 11.62 12.76 -20.75
N ASN A 226 12.91 12.49 -20.60
CA ASN A 226 13.87 13.20 -19.77
C ASN A 226 13.62 13.10 -18.26
N TRP A 227 12.64 12.31 -17.80
CA TRP A 227 12.43 12.09 -16.36
C TRP A 227 13.68 11.46 -15.75
N GLY A 228 14.10 11.94 -14.58
CA GLY A 228 15.33 11.49 -13.93
C GLY A 228 16.63 12.14 -14.47
N THR A 229 16.55 13.02 -15.47
CA THR A 229 17.72 13.80 -15.91
C THR A 229 17.84 15.12 -15.14
N ALA A 230 19.05 15.70 -15.16
CA ALA A 230 19.29 17.01 -14.55
C ALA A 230 18.53 18.13 -15.29
N VAL A 231 18.17 19.18 -14.56
CA VAL A 231 17.26 20.24 -15.00
C VAL A 231 17.83 21.16 -16.08
N SER A 232 19.16 21.31 -16.17
CA SER A 232 19.82 22.33 -16.98
C SER A 232 19.39 22.28 -18.46
N GLY A 233 18.58 23.29 -18.89
CA GLY A 233 18.06 23.39 -20.26
C GLY A 233 17.11 22.27 -20.68
N THR A 234 16.60 21.47 -19.75
CA THR A 234 15.81 20.27 -20.05
C THR A 234 14.32 20.61 -20.12
N THR A 235 13.65 20.18 -21.21
CA THR A 235 12.19 20.16 -21.28
C THR A 235 11.69 18.75 -20.98
N TYR A 236 10.89 18.62 -19.92
CA TYR A 236 10.24 17.36 -19.56
C TYR A 236 8.94 17.23 -20.34
N THR A 237 8.69 16.04 -20.91
CA THR A 237 7.49 15.83 -21.74
C THR A 237 6.22 16.11 -20.94
N ASP A 238 5.34 16.89 -21.54
CA ASP A 238 4.00 17.17 -21.04
C ASP A 238 3.09 15.96 -21.33
N VAL A 239 3.00 15.03 -20.36
CA VAL A 239 2.08 13.89 -20.46
C VAL A 239 0.68 14.38 -20.17
N THR A 240 -0.22 14.27 -21.14
CA THR A 240 -1.54 14.90 -21.11
C THR A 240 -2.62 14.11 -20.38
N SER A 241 -2.29 12.90 -19.92
CA SER A 241 -3.19 12.03 -19.16
C SER A 241 -2.65 11.79 -17.75
N VAL A 242 -3.55 11.65 -16.79
CA VAL A 242 -3.22 11.15 -15.46
C VAL A 242 -2.87 9.66 -15.54
N SER A 243 -2.05 9.19 -14.59
CA SER A 243 -1.81 7.77 -14.36
C SER A 243 -2.54 7.37 -13.07
N GLU A 244 -3.40 6.39 -13.16
CA GLU A 244 -4.16 5.81 -12.04
C GLU A 244 -3.83 4.33 -11.97
N VAL A 245 -3.15 3.94 -10.91
CA VAL A 245 -2.55 2.60 -10.79
C VAL A 245 -3.04 1.94 -9.52
N SER A 246 -3.87 0.90 -9.67
CA SER A 246 -4.25 0.01 -8.56
C SER A 246 -3.17 -1.03 -8.35
N MET A 247 -2.75 -1.20 -7.09
CA MET A 247 -1.83 -2.26 -6.73
C MET A 247 -2.52 -3.62 -6.72
N GLN A 248 -1.80 -4.65 -7.12
CA GLN A 248 -2.35 -6.00 -7.22
C GLN A 248 -1.29 -7.08 -6.96
N ALA A 249 -1.73 -8.34 -6.91
CA ALA A 249 -0.90 -9.52 -6.66
C ALA A 249 -0.20 -9.54 -5.28
N GLY A 250 -0.62 -8.70 -4.34
CA GLY A 250 -0.21 -8.83 -2.96
C GLY A 250 -0.74 -10.13 -2.36
N ASN A 251 0.13 -10.88 -1.68
CA ASN A 251 -0.23 -12.14 -1.03
C ASN A 251 0.53 -12.25 0.30
N ASP A 252 -0.16 -12.66 1.35
CA ASP A 252 0.43 -12.80 2.69
C ASP A 252 1.33 -14.03 2.83
N GLY A 253 1.43 -14.81 1.77
CA GLY A 253 2.21 -16.03 1.76
C GLY A 253 1.52 -17.18 2.50
N THR A 254 2.29 -18.21 2.78
CA THR A 254 1.87 -19.37 3.57
C THR A 254 2.59 -19.39 4.91
N ALA A 255 2.01 -20.08 5.89
CA ALA A 255 2.69 -20.31 7.15
C ALA A 255 4.08 -20.91 6.92
N ALA A 256 5.08 -20.44 7.68
CA ALA A 256 6.44 -20.95 7.55
C ALA A 256 6.49 -22.45 7.87
N THR A 257 7.14 -23.22 7.01
CA THR A 257 7.38 -24.65 7.25
C THR A 257 8.36 -24.84 8.42
N VAL A 258 8.35 -26.03 9.03
CA VAL A 258 9.30 -26.40 10.09
C VAL A 258 10.73 -26.15 9.62
N GLY A 259 11.09 -26.58 8.40
CA GLY A 259 12.44 -26.36 7.84
C GLY A 259 12.82 -24.88 7.72
N GLN A 260 11.89 -24.01 7.37
CA GLN A 260 12.12 -22.56 7.32
C GLN A 260 12.29 -21.97 8.72
N LYS A 261 11.47 -22.40 9.69
CA LYS A 261 11.63 -22.02 11.10
C LYS A 261 13.01 -22.44 11.60
N LEU A 262 13.44 -23.69 11.33
CA LEU A 262 14.76 -24.20 11.71
C LEU A 262 15.89 -23.36 11.11
N THR A 263 15.82 -23.02 9.83
CA THR A 263 16.81 -22.16 9.16
C THR A 263 16.93 -20.82 9.84
N ALA A 264 15.79 -20.22 10.24
CA ALA A 264 15.77 -18.94 10.95
C ALA A 264 16.39 -19.05 12.36
N TYR A 265 15.98 -20.05 13.15
CA TYR A 265 16.50 -20.24 14.51
C TYR A 265 17.98 -20.65 14.55
N ASN A 266 18.49 -21.36 13.53
CA ASN A 266 19.92 -21.68 13.42
C ASN A 266 20.84 -20.45 13.31
N LYS A 267 20.29 -19.27 12.95
CA LYS A 267 21.05 -18.01 13.02
C LYS A 267 21.38 -17.58 14.46
N PHE A 268 20.71 -18.14 15.44
CA PHE A 268 20.97 -17.95 16.86
C PHE A 268 21.87 -19.04 17.48
N ALA A 269 22.40 -19.95 16.67
CA ALA A 269 23.22 -21.06 17.16
C ALA A 269 24.62 -20.62 17.63
N ASP A 270 25.13 -19.51 17.12
CA ASP A 270 26.44 -18.96 17.48
C ASP A 270 26.32 -18.03 18.68
N SER A 271 26.88 -18.48 19.83
CA SER A 271 26.88 -17.71 21.08
C SER A 271 27.85 -16.53 21.10
N GLU A 272 28.83 -16.50 20.19
CA GLU A 272 29.81 -15.42 20.13
C GLU A 272 29.25 -14.17 19.42
N THR A 273 28.32 -14.36 18.48
CA THR A 273 27.76 -13.26 17.69
C THR A 273 26.36 -12.84 18.14
N VAL A 274 25.61 -13.71 18.82
CA VAL A 274 24.23 -13.43 19.22
C VAL A 274 24.03 -13.76 20.70
N ASP A 275 23.74 -12.73 21.50
CA ASP A 275 23.44 -12.88 22.94
C ASP A 275 21.94 -13.14 23.16
N VAL A 276 21.61 -14.40 23.51
CA VAL A 276 20.25 -14.83 23.88
C VAL A 276 20.29 -15.84 25.03
N GLY A 277 19.54 -15.60 26.08
CA GLY A 277 19.44 -16.52 27.23
C GLY A 277 18.14 -17.34 27.27
N LEU A 278 17.06 -16.88 26.60
CA LEU A 278 15.75 -17.52 26.60
C LEU A 278 15.27 -17.70 25.16
N ILE A 279 14.87 -18.93 24.82
CA ILE A 279 14.35 -19.30 23.49
C ILE A 279 12.91 -19.81 23.66
N MET A 280 11.94 -19.13 23.05
CA MET A 280 10.54 -19.54 23.07
C MET A 280 10.21 -20.35 21.82
N ALA A 281 9.66 -21.54 21.99
CA ALA A 281 9.26 -22.39 20.87
C ALA A 281 7.95 -21.93 20.19
N ALA A 282 7.23 -21.02 20.80
CA ALA A 282 5.89 -20.59 20.36
C ALA A 282 4.95 -21.79 20.16
N ASP A 283 4.35 -21.93 18.98
CA ASP A 283 3.48 -23.05 18.57
C ASP A 283 4.26 -24.18 17.84
N GLY A 284 5.51 -24.44 18.26
CA GLY A 284 6.38 -25.40 17.59
C GLY A 284 5.93 -26.84 17.77
N ASP A 285 6.07 -27.65 16.72
CA ASP A 285 5.93 -29.09 16.78
C ASP A 285 7.16 -29.77 17.44
N ALA A 286 7.09 -31.06 17.68
CA ALA A 286 8.15 -31.84 18.33
C ALA A 286 9.50 -31.71 17.62
N THR A 287 9.53 -31.70 16.27
CA THR A 287 10.75 -31.55 15.47
C THR A 287 11.35 -30.16 15.66
N HIS A 288 10.53 -29.13 15.71
CA HIS A 288 11.00 -27.76 15.95
C HIS A 288 11.61 -27.64 17.35
N ILE A 289 10.92 -28.15 18.38
CA ILE A 289 11.38 -28.13 19.77
C ILE A 289 12.71 -28.88 19.92
N ASP A 290 12.86 -30.09 19.35
CA ASP A 290 14.10 -30.84 19.36
C ASP A 290 15.29 -30.11 18.76
N ASN A 291 15.05 -29.35 17.68
CA ASN A 291 16.08 -28.49 17.09
C ASN A 291 16.48 -27.33 17.99
N LEU A 292 15.49 -26.68 18.64
CA LEU A 292 15.77 -25.61 19.62
C LEU A 292 16.58 -26.14 20.79
N ILE A 293 16.27 -27.34 21.28
CA ILE A 293 17.05 -28.03 22.31
C ILE A 293 18.49 -28.25 21.84
N THR A 294 18.69 -28.66 20.56
CA THR A 294 20.04 -28.82 19.99
C THR A 294 20.80 -27.51 19.99
N ILE A 295 20.16 -26.40 19.63
CA ILE A 295 20.78 -25.07 19.67
C ILE A 295 21.19 -24.73 21.11
N ALA A 296 20.29 -24.90 22.10
CA ALA A 296 20.57 -24.57 23.50
C ALA A 296 21.68 -25.44 24.10
N GLU A 297 21.70 -26.74 23.80
CA GLU A 297 22.74 -27.68 24.25
C GLU A 297 24.13 -27.34 23.67
N ASN A 298 24.18 -26.88 22.45
CA ASN A 298 25.43 -26.45 21.81
C ASN A 298 25.93 -25.11 22.38
N ARG A 299 25.01 -24.17 22.59
CA ARG A 299 25.29 -22.85 23.15
C ARG A 299 25.68 -22.89 24.62
N LYS A 300 24.94 -23.64 25.43
CA LYS A 300 25.08 -23.76 26.91
C LYS A 300 24.80 -22.51 27.72
N ASP A 301 24.33 -21.45 27.09
CA ASP A 301 24.01 -20.14 27.66
C ASP A 301 22.51 -19.77 27.51
N ALA A 302 21.70 -20.66 26.93
CA ALA A 302 20.29 -20.44 26.68
C ALA A 302 19.41 -21.61 27.16
N VAL A 303 18.14 -21.31 27.49
CA VAL A 303 17.12 -22.29 27.88
C VAL A 303 15.91 -22.16 26.97
N VAL A 304 15.40 -23.29 26.48
CA VAL A 304 14.22 -23.39 25.64
C VAL A 304 12.96 -23.48 26.52
N PHE A 305 11.91 -22.77 26.14
CA PHE A 305 10.57 -22.87 26.75
C PHE A 305 9.61 -23.40 25.69
N ALA A 306 8.93 -24.49 25.97
CA ALA A 306 8.05 -25.18 25.03
C ALA A 306 6.71 -25.57 25.63
N SER A 307 5.64 -25.39 24.86
CA SER A 307 4.27 -25.82 25.14
C SER A 307 3.90 -27.01 24.26
N PRO A 308 2.87 -27.81 24.59
CA PRO A 308 2.34 -28.84 23.72
C PRO A 308 1.69 -28.20 22.48
N GLU A 309 1.33 -29.00 21.48
CA GLU A 309 0.56 -28.50 20.34
C GLU A 309 -0.83 -28.01 20.78
N ARG A 310 -1.35 -27.00 20.08
CA ARG A 310 -2.66 -26.43 20.39
C ARG A 310 -3.77 -27.49 20.35
N SER A 311 -3.68 -28.43 19.42
CA SER A 311 -4.62 -29.55 19.26
C SER A 311 -4.66 -30.50 20.46
N ASP A 312 -3.59 -30.56 21.27
CA ASP A 312 -3.50 -31.43 22.43
C ASP A 312 -4.32 -30.94 23.64
N VAL A 313 -4.60 -29.64 23.70
CA VAL A 313 -5.23 -29.01 24.88
C VAL A 313 -6.45 -28.15 24.54
N VAL A 314 -6.55 -27.54 23.38
CA VAL A 314 -7.63 -26.61 23.06
C VAL A 314 -8.81 -27.36 22.44
N ASN A 315 -10.03 -27.04 22.91
CA ASN A 315 -11.28 -27.67 22.52
C ASN A 315 -11.39 -29.18 22.87
N ILE A 316 -10.64 -29.65 23.85
CA ILE A 316 -10.78 -31.01 24.42
C ILE A 316 -11.56 -30.93 25.73
N ALA A 317 -12.75 -31.54 25.75
CA ALA A 317 -13.65 -31.48 26.89
C ALA A 317 -13.25 -32.43 28.03
N ASP A 318 -12.59 -33.56 27.70
CA ASP A 318 -12.19 -34.57 28.69
C ASP A 318 -10.77 -34.31 29.19
N ALA A 319 -10.63 -34.05 30.47
CA ALA A 319 -9.37 -33.73 31.15
C ALA A 319 -8.34 -34.87 31.10
N GLU A 320 -8.81 -36.14 31.11
CA GLU A 320 -7.91 -37.30 31.04
C GLU A 320 -7.31 -37.42 29.63
N THR A 321 -8.12 -37.21 28.59
CA THR A 321 -7.66 -37.16 27.23
C THR A 321 -6.65 -36.02 27.01
N GLN A 322 -6.94 -34.81 27.53
CA GLN A 322 -6.03 -33.67 27.46
C GLN A 322 -4.69 -33.98 28.12
N LYS A 323 -4.71 -34.54 29.33
CA LYS A 323 -3.50 -34.97 30.05
C LYS A 323 -2.69 -35.99 29.21
N ASN A 324 -3.36 -37.01 28.66
CA ASN A 324 -2.70 -38.07 27.91
C ASN A 324 -2.07 -37.52 26.63
N ASN A 325 -2.70 -36.58 25.94
CA ASN A 325 -2.15 -35.91 24.76
C ASN A 325 -0.87 -35.13 25.14
N VAL A 326 -0.92 -34.29 26.17
CA VAL A 326 0.25 -33.52 26.64
C VAL A 326 1.41 -34.43 26.99
N VAL A 327 1.14 -35.51 27.76
CA VAL A 327 2.17 -36.48 28.13
C VAL A 327 2.71 -37.22 26.90
N GLY A 328 1.83 -37.60 25.95
CA GLY A 328 2.21 -38.24 24.69
C GLY A 328 3.10 -37.36 23.84
N PHE A 329 2.78 -36.07 23.73
CA PHE A 329 3.57 -35.10 23.00
C PHE A 329 4.99 -34.99 23.58
N PHE A 330 5.13 -34.75 24.86
CA PHE A 330 6.46 -34.58 25.49
C PHE A 330 7.26 -35.88 25.60
N ASN A 331 6.60 -37.05 25.67
CA ASN A 331 7.31 -38.33 25.60
C ASN A 331 7.99 -38.57 24.23
N GLY A 332 7.52 -37.89 23.17
CA GLY A 332 8.15 -37.91 21.85
C GLY A 332 9.37 -37.00 21.72
N ILE A 333 9.63 -36.12 22.68
CA ILE A 333 10.73 -35.17 22.67
C ILE A 333 11.82 -35.66 23.65
N ARG A 334 13.08 -35.52 23.27
CA ARG A 334 14.20 -35.94 24.11
C ARG A 334 14.27 -35.13 25.41
N SER A 335 14.69 -35.78 26.48
CA SER A 335 14.95 -35.12 27.75
C SER A 335 16.26 -34.30 27.70
N SER A 336 16.22 -33.07 28.18
CA SER A 336 17.36 -32.17 28.27
C SER A 336 17.24 -31.23 29.44
N SER A 337 18.39 -30.87 30.07
CA SER A 337 18.44 -29.84 31.11
C SER A 337 18.30 -28.41 30.54
N TYR A 338 18.29 -28.26 29.22
CA TYR A 338 18.18 -27.00 28.55
C TYR A 338 16.77 -26.69 28.02
N VAL A 339 15.75 -27.44 28.50
CA VAL A 339 14.35 -27.19 28.12
C VAL A 339 13.42 -27.20 29.32
N VAL A 340 12.47 -26.29 29.31
CA VAL A 340 11.35 -26.22 30.26
C VAL A 340 10.06 -26.47 29.52
N PHE A 341 9.26 -27.44 29.94
CA PHE A 341 7.97 -27.73 29.37
C PHE A 341 6.84 -27.16 30.26
N ASP A 342 5.85 -26.55 29.63
CA ASP A 342 4.58 -26.19 30.23
C ASP A 342 3.44 -27.08 29.72
N SER A 343 2.23 -26.93 30.28
CA SER A 343 1.12 -27.83 29.98
C SER A 343 0.03 -27.26 29.11
N GLY A 344 0.21 -26.06 28.52
CA GLY A 344 -0.95 -25.58 27.80
C GLY A 344 -0.95 -24.20 27.20
N TYR A 345 -2.16 -23.72 27.03
CA TYR A 345 -2.49 -22.45 26.38
C TYR A 345 -3.37 -21.59 27.28
N LYS A 346 -3.19 -20.28 27.21
CA LYS A 346 -4.12 -19.30 27.81
C LYS A 346 -5.03 -18.74 26.73
N TYR A 347 -6.27 -18.42 27.09
CA TYR A 347 -7.20 -17.68 26.23
C TYR A 347 -7.10 -16.20 26.58
N GLN A 348 -6.58 -15.39 25.68
CA GLN A 348 -6.26 -13.99 25.91
C GLN A 348 -6.86 -13.09 24.84
N TYR A 349 -7.36 -11.93 25.27
CA TYR A 349 -7.81 -10.88 24.36
C TYR A 349 -6.63 -10.16 23.73
N ASP A 350 -6.62 -10.16 22.38
CA ASP A 350 -5.71 -9.39 21.56
C ASP A 350 -6.37 -8.03 21.24
N ARG A 351 -5.98 -7.01 21.99
CA ARG A 351 -6.56 -5.66 21.87
C ARG A 351 -6.22 -4.96 20.54
N TYR A 352 -5.22 -5.43 19.80
CA TYR A 352 -4.81 -4.83 18.52
C TYR A 352 -5.67 -5.34 17.37
N SER A 353 -6.10 -6.59 17.44
CA SER A 353 -6.94 -7.22 16.42
C SER A 353 -8.41 -7.36 16.86
N ASP A 354 -8.76 -6.91 18.08
CA ASP A 354 -10.11 -7.00 18.69
C ASP A 354 -10.67 -8.43 18.68
N ILE A 355 -9.83 -9.41 18.97
CA ILE A 355 -10.21 -10.84 19.03
C ILE A 355 -9.59 -11.55 20.21
N TYR A 356 -10.23 -12.64 20.64
CA TYR A 356 -9.63 -13.56 21.62
C TYR A 356 -8.82 -14.64 20.90
N ARG A 357 -7.65 -14.94 21.43
CA ARG A 357 -6.73 -15.95 20.90
C ARG A 357 -6.29 -16.92 21.98
N TYR A 358 -6.09 -18.19 21.60
CA TYR A 358 -5.29 -19.11 22.41
C TYR A 358 -3.81 -18.88 22.12
N VAL A 359 -3.05 -18.61 23.20
CA VAL A 359 -1.62 -18.33 23.15
C VAL A 359 -0.88 -19.37 23.99
N PRO A 360 0.20 -19.99 23.48
CA PRO A 360 0.97 -20.97 24.26
C PRO A 360 1.62 -20.31 25.49
N LEU A 361 1.72 -21.04 26.59
CA LEU A 361 2.23 -20.53 27.87
C LEU A 361 3.75 -20.35 27.91
N ASN A 362 4.49 -20.90 26.94
CA ASN A 362 5.96 -20.85 26.96
C ASN A 362 6.51 -19.41 27.03
N GLY A 363 5.85 -18.43 26.41
CA GLY A 363 6.21 -17.02 26.52
C GLY A 363 6.03 -16.46 27.92
N ASP A 364 4.95 -16.83 28.62
CA ASP A 364 4.70 -16.41 30.01
C ASP A 364 5.70 -17.03 30.98
N ILE A 365 6.01 -18.33 30.82
CA ILE A 365 6.99 -19.04 31.64
C ILE A 365 8.40 -18.46 31.41
N ALA A 366 8.78 -18.17 30.16
CA ALA A 366 10.02 -17.49 29.87
C ALA A 366 10.08 -16.09 30.52
N GLY A 367 8.96 -15.35 30.51
CA GLY A 367 8.85 -14.04 31.17
C GLY A 367 8.97 -14.14 32.69
N LEU A 368 8.43 -15.22 33.32
CA LEU A 368 8.63 -15.49 34.73
C LEU A 368 10.09 -15.79 35.05
N ALA A 369 10.77 -16.62 34.22
CA ALA A 369 12.18 -16.92 34.38
C ALA A 369 13.07 -15.67 34.25
N ALA A 370 12.74 -14.77 33.31
CA ALA A 370 13.47 -13.51 33.14
C ALA A 370 13.30 -12.54 34.32
N ARG A 371 12.23 -12.70 35.11
CA ARG A 371 11.91 -11.85 36.27
C ARG A 371 12.55 -12.34 37.56
N THR A 372 12.92 -13.60 37.63
CA THR A 372 13.52 -14.25 38.81
C THR A 372 15.02 -13.99 38.89
#